data_521765a720a89374020547aad7d3aac3
#
_entry.id   521765a720a89374020547aad7d3aac3
#
_cell.length_a   1.000
_cell.length_b   1.000
_cell.length_c   1.000
_cell.angle_alpha   90.00
_cell.angle_beta   90.00
_cell.angle_gamma   90.00
#
_symmetry.space_group_name_H-M   'P 1'
#
loop_
_entity.id
_entity.type
_entity.pdbx_description
1 polymer ?
#
loop_
_entity_poly.entity_id
_entity_poly.type
_entity_poly.pdbx_seq_one_letter_code
_entity_poly.pdbx_strand_id
1 'polypeptide(L)' 'MEKQLKKIASERGESLVVKEGGSHSKVFIGKQMITVPRHREISEMTAKAIIKEAENG' A
#
# COMPACT_ATOMS: atom_id res chain seq x y z
N MET A 1 3.95 -7.49 2.43
CA MET A 1 3.64 -6.07 2.26
C MET A 1 2.28 -5.65 2.80
N GLU A 2 1.24 -6.41 2.53
CA GLU A 2 -0.10 -6.06 3.01
C GLU A 2 -0.18 -5.92 4.53
N LYS A 3 0.53 -6.78 5.26
CA LYS A 3 0.55 -6.70 6.72
C LYS A 3 1.14 -5.39 7.21
N GLN A 4 2.18 -4.91 6.52
CA GLN A 4 2.83 -3.66 6.87
C GLN A 4 1.90 -2.47 6.58
N LEU A 5 1.20 -2.52 5.46
CA LEU A 5 0.25 -1.47 5.11
C LEU A 5 -0.92 -1.43 6.09
N LYS A 6 -1.41 -2.59 6.51
CA LYS A 6 -2.46 -2.66 7.52
C LYS A 6 -2.00 -2.06 8.84
N LYS A 7 -0.77 -2.35 9.23
CA LYS A 7 -0.22 -1.80 10.46
C LYS A 7 -0.12 -0.28 10.38
N ILE A 8 0.36 0.23 9.26
CA ILE A 8 0.47 1.67 9.05
C ILE A 8 -0.90 2.33 9.12
N ALA A 9 -1.89 1.76 8.45
CA ALA A 9 -3.24 2.29 8.47
C ALA A 9 -3.81 2.31 9.88
N SER A 10 -3.59 1.23 10.63
CA SER A 10 -4.05 1.14 12.01
C SER A 10 -3.38 2.19 12.89
N GLU A 11 -2.09 2.39 12.74
CA GLU A 11 -1.36 3.40 13.51
C GLU A 11 -1.83 4.82 13.18
N ARG A 12 -2.26 5.03 11.96
CA ARG A 12 -2.80 6.32 11.53
C ARG A 12 -4.27 6.52 11.90
N GLY A 13 -4.91 5.46 12.43
CA GLY A 13 -6.33 5.50 12.73
C GLY A 13 -7.20 5.54 11.49
N GLU A 14 -6.73 4.96 10.40
CA GLU A 14 -7.42 4.99 9.12
C GLU A 14 -7.80 3.58 8.65
N SER A 15 -8.78 3.51 7.75
CA SER A 15 -9.19 2.24 7.17
C SER A 15 -8.34 1.90 5.96
N LEU A 16 -8.05 0.63 5.80
CA LEU A 16 -7.34 0.11 4.65
C LEU A 16 -8.34 -0.57 3.72
N VAL A 17 -8.34 -0.17 2.46
CA VAL A 17 -9.15 -0.80 1.42
C VAL A 17 -8.24 -1.17 0.27
N VAL A 18 -8.33 -2.41 -0.20
CA VAL A 18 -7.53 -2.88 -1.33
C VAL A 18 -8.45 -3.22 -2.47
N LYS A 19 -8.21 -2.64 -3.64
CA LYS A 19 -8.92 -2.97 -4.86
C LYS A 19 -7.95 -3.55 -5.86
N GLU A 20 -8.22 -4.76 -6.29
CA GLU A 20 -7.38 -5.43 -7.26
C GLU A 20 -7.81 -5.13 -8.68
N GLY A 21 -6.86 -4.66 -9.49
CA GLY A 21 -7.05 -4.42 -10.91
C GLY A 21 -6.28 -5.44 -11.73
N GLY A 22 -6.22 -5.22 -13.04
CA GLY A 22 -5.54 -6.12 -13.97
C GLY A 22 -4.06 -6.28 -13.68
N SER A 23 -3.29 -5.20 -13.84
CA SER A 23 -1.84 -5.23 -13.64
C SER A 23 -1.39 -4.67 -12.31
N HIS A 24 -2.25 -3.93 -11.64
CA HIS A 24 -1.89 -3.26 -10.38
C HIS A 24 -3.02 -3.36 -9.38
N SER A 25 -2.66 -3.32 -8.11
CA SER A 25 -3.63 -3.21 -7.03
C SER A 25 -3.62 -1.77 -6.52
N LYS A 26 -4.78 -1.28 -6.14
CA LYS A 26 -4.91 0.06 -5.55
C LYS A 26 -5.20 -0.08 -4.08
N VAL A 27 -4.37 0.53 -3.27
CA VAL A 27 -4.52 0.51 -1.82
C VAL A 27 -4.94 1.89 -1.35
N PHE A 28 -6.02 1.95 -0.60
CA PHE A 28 -6.52 3.21 -0.05
C PHE A 28 -6.35 3.19 1.46
N ILE A 29 -5.64 4.18 1.98
CA ILE A 29 -5.50 4.40 3.40
C ILE A 29 -6.12 5.76 3.68
N GLY A 30 -7.35 5.75 4.21
CA GLY A 30 -8.10 6.98 4.35
C GLY A 30 -8.32 7.62 2.98
N LYS A 31 -7.80 8.82 2.79
CA LYS A 31 -7.92 9.54 1.52
C LYS A 31 -6.73 9.29 0.59
N GLN A 32 -5.71 8.63 1.07
CA GLN A 32 -4.52 8.36 0.28
C GLN A 32 -4.70 7.13 -0.61
N MET A 33 -4.27 7.24 -1.86
CA MET A 33 -4.27 6.12 -2.78
C MET A 33 -2.84 5.77 -3.14
N ILE A 34 -2.51 4.49 -3.03
CA ILE A 34 -1.20 3.98 -3.39
C ILE A 34 -1.37 2.89 -4.43
N THR A 35 -0.68 3.02 -5.57
CA THR A 35 -0.70 2.00 -6.59
C THR A 35 0.41 1.00 -6.30
N VAL A 36 0.04 -0.27 -6.18
CA VAL A 36 0.98 -1.34 -5.86
C VAL A 36 1.08 -2.29 -7.05
N PRO A 37 2.29 -2.50 -7.60
CA PRO A 37 2.44 -3.45 -8.70
C PRO A 37 2.11 -4.88 -8.24
N ARG A 38 1.86 -5.74 -9.20
CA ARG A 38 1.57 -7.13 -8.91
C ARG A 38 2.70 -7.76 -8.12
N HIS A 39 2.33 -8.73 -7.29
CA HIS A 39 3.22 -9.41 -6.38
C HIS A 39 4.55 -9.85 -7.00
N ARG A 40 4.51 -10.35 -8.22
CA ARG A 40 5.72 -10.82 -8.89
C ARG A 40 6.67 -9.72 -9.35
N GLU A 41 6.16 -8.50 -9.44
CA GLU A 41 6.91 -7.37 -9.95
C GLU A 41 7.46 -6.48 -8.86
N ILE A 42 7.17 -6.81 -7.61
CA ILE A 42 7.60 -5.98 -6.49
C ILE A 42 9.03 -6.32 -6.11
N SER A 43 9.94 -5.40 -6.41
CA SER A 43 11.32 -5.50 -5.93
C SER A 43 11.39 -4.96 -4.51
N GLU A 44 12.50 -5.23 -3.84
CA GLU A 44 12.71 -4.72 -2.50
C GLU A 44 12.68 -3.19 -2.47
N MET A 45 13.28 -2.55 -3.46
CA MET A 45 13.26 -1.09 -3.55
C MET A 45 11.85 -0.55 -3.74
N THR A 46 11.08 -1.20 -4.60
CA THR A 46 9.69 -0.79 -4.83
C THR A 46 8.86 -0.94 -3.56
N ALA A 47 9.03 -2.06 -2.85
CA ALA A 47 8.32 -2.29 -1.59
C ALA A 47 8.64 -1.20 -0.57
N LYS A 48 9.91 -0.85 -0.44
CA LYS A 48 10.32 0.20 0.49
C LYS A 48 9.72 1.55 0.12
N ALA A 49 9.69 1.86 -1.17
CA ALA A 49 9.12 3.11 -1.65
C ALA A 49 7.62 3.18 -1.32
N ILE A 50 6.91 2.09 -1.52
CA ILE A 50 5.48 2.02 -1.22
C ILE A 50 5.22 2.21 0.27
N ILE A 51 5.98 1.53 1.10
CA ILE A 51 5.85 1.64 2.55
C ILE A 51 6.14 3.07 3.01
N LYS A 52 7.19 3.67 2.48
CA LYS A 52 7.55 5.04 2.81
C LYS A 52 6.44 6.02 2.42
N GLU A 53 5.87 5.84 1.25
CA GLU A 53 4.76 6.67 0.80
C GLU A 53 3.56 6.54 1.74
N ALA A 54 3.25 5.31 2.16
CA ALA A 54 2.16 5.08 3.10
C ALA A 54 2.41 5.73 4.44
N GLU A 55 3.65 5.72 4.92
CA GLU A 55 4.02 6.34 6.19
C GLU A 55 3.96 7.86 6.13
N ASN A 56 4.31 8.43 5.01
CA ASN A 56 4.30 9.89 4.83
C ASN A 56 2.89 10.43 4.59
N GLY A 57 1.98 9.54 4.24
CA GLY A 57 0.57 9.83 4.10
C GLY A 57 0.15 11.07 3.49
#